data_b7680da533cd10922c62f66eaf36da16
#
_entry.id   b7680da533cd10922c62f66eaf36da16
#
_cell.length_a   1.000
_cell.length_b   1.000
_cell.length_c   1.000
_cell.angle_alpha   90.00
_cell.angle_beta   90.00
_cell.angle_gamma   90.00
#
_symmetry.space_group_name_H-M   'P 1'
#
loop_
_entity.id
_entity.type
_entity.pdbx_description
1 polymer ?
#
loop_
_entity_poly.entity_id
_entity_poly.type
_entity_poly.pdbx_seq_one_letter_code
_entity_poly.pdbx_strand_id
1 'polypeptide(L)'
;MLANIPATQTVIEIKAPGGPEMLVPATRPVPEPKTGEVLIRIAAAGVNRADCLQRTGRYPMPSGASDIPGLECSGTVVKTGEEVSQWQIGDRLCALMVADGYSEYAAVPAVQCLPAPENVSLVDAAGLPETFSTVWTNVFERMRLRSGEVFLVQGGTSGIGITAIQLAKAFGAKVLATAGTDEKCRACLDYGADVAINYRTQDFLQVGKEFTGGRGVDAILDNGRRELHPATARIAGPRGPALLCRPDAGHQGRGRFRARTAQAPDRYRFDLALTQHRREGGDYRRVEGEGLASLGGR
;
A
#
# COMPACT_ATOMS: atom_id res chain seq x y z
N MET A 1 12.17 28.16 16.14
CA MET A 1 13.42 27.62 16.72
C MET A 1 13.77 26.39 15.94
N LEU A 2 15.00 26.31 15.39
CA LEU A 2 15.49 25.09 14.75
C LEU A 2 15.48 23.99 15.79
N ALA A 3 14.82 22.87 15.53
CA ALA A 3 14.81 21.74 16.43
C ALA A 3 16.26 21.26 16.58
N ASN A 4 16.71 21.08 17.82
CA ASN A 4 18.05 20.53 18.09
C ASN A 4 18.03 19.05 17.64
N ILE A 5 18.59 18.76 16.48
CA ILE A 5 18.69 17.39 15.95
C ILE A 5 19.83 16.69 16.68
N PRO A 6 19.59 15.57 17.36
CA PRO A 6 20.64 14.84 18.08
C PRO A 6 21.61 14.17 17.09
N ALA A 7 22.82 13.86 17.53
CA ALA A 7 23.81 13.16 16.71
C ALA A 7 23.42 11.68 16.49
N THR A 8 22.70 11.08 17.43
CA THR A 8 22.28 9.68 17.38
C THR A 8 20.78 9.57 17.69
N GLN A 9 20.19 8.48 17.27
CA GLN A 9 18.77 8.16 17.43
C GLN A 9 18.59 6.70 17.88
N THR A 10 17.39 6.40 18.39
CA THR A 10 16.92 5.03 18.60
C THR A 10 16.28 4.52 17.32
N VAL A 11 16.61 3.29 16.94
CA VAL A 11 15.99 2.56 15.84
C VAL A 11 15.57 1.18 16.30
N ILE A 12 14.70 0.51 15.56
CA ILE A 12 14.39 -0.91 15.78
C ILE A 12 15.05 -1.74 14.69
N GLU A 13 15.95 -2.63 15.11
CA GLU A 13 16.66 -3.55 14.22
C GLU A 13 16.09 -4.96 14.27
N ILE A 14 16.35 -5.73 13.23
CA ILE A 14 16.08 -7.17 13.19
C ILE A 14 17.38 -7.89 13.57
N LYS A 15 17.48 -8.34 14.81
CA LYS A 15 18.68 -9.03 15.34
C LYS A 15 19.02 -10.31 14.57
N ALA A 16 18.01 -11.07 14.18
CA ALA A 16 18.10 -12.28 13.37
C ALA A 16 16.71 -12.62 12.82
N PRO A 17 16.62 -13.39 11.73
CA PRO A 17 15.32 -13.88 11.25
C PRO A 17 14.58 -14.66 12.35
N GLY A 18 13.33 -14.25 12.67
CA GLY A 18 12.59 -14.91 13.75
C GLY A 18 11.26 -14.28 14.11
N GLY A 19 10.82 -14.50 15.34
CA GLY A 19 9.59 -13.99 15.91
C GLY A 19 9.66 -12.49 16.26
N PRO A 20 8.59 -11.90 16.85
CA PRO A 20 8.55 -10.49 17.21
C PRO A 20 9.68 -10.05 18.17
N GLU A 21 10.19 -10.96 18.99
CA GLU A 21 11.30 -10.76 19.93
C GLU A 21 12.63 -10.45 19.24
N MET A 22 12.72 -10.66 17.94
CA MET A 22 13.90 -10.30 17.14
C MET A 22 13.95 -8.81 16.79
N LEU A 23 12.86 -8.07 17.01
CA LEU A 23 12.85 -6.62 16.89
C LEU A 23 13.43 -6.00 18.17
N VAL A 24 14.60 -5.42 18.08
CA VAL A 24 15.34 -4.90 19.24
C VAL A 24 15.72 -3.44 19.04
N PRO A 25 15.69 -2.61 20.10
CA PRO A 25 16.18 -1.25 20.00
C PRO A 25 17.71 -1.24 19.85
N ALA A 26 18.17 -0.32 18.99
CA ALA A 26 19.58 -0.05 18.77
C ALA A 26 19.83 1.46 18.63
N THR A 27 21.08 1.89 18.77
CA THR A 27 21.46 3.29 18.55
C THR A 27 22.19 3.42 17.22
N ARG A 28 21.74 4.34 16.38
CA ARG A 28 22.34 4.67 15.08
C ARG A 28 22.56 6.18 14.95
N PRO A 29 23.47 6.64 14.10
CA PRO A 29 23.56 8.07 13.76
C PRO A 29 22.25 8.56 13.16
N VAL A 30 21.87 9.82 13.40
CA VAL A 30 20.79 10.47 12.65
C VAL A 30 21.31 10.72 11.23
N PRO A 31 20.56 10.32 10.18
CA PRO A 31 21.03 10.49 8.80
C PRO A 31 21.02 11.98 8.38
N GLU A 32 21.97 12.35 7.53
CA GLU A 32 21.96 13.64 6.85
C GLU A 32 21.16 13.52 5.54
N PRO A 33 20.19 14.43 5.29
CA PRO A 33 19.44 14.40 4.04
C PRO A 33 20.35 14.82 2.88
N LYS A 34 20.36 14.04 1.81
CA LYS A 34 21.06 14.32 0.56
C LYS A 34 20.28 15.32 -0.28
N THR A 35 20.86 15.72 -1.42
CA THR A 35 20.15 16.49 -2.44
C THR A 35 18.83 15.83 -2.82
N GLY A 36 17.73 16.59 -2.77
CA GLY A 36 16.38 16.09 -3.04
C GLY A 36 15.73 15.30 -1.89
N GLU A 37 16.35 15.20 -0.71
CA GLU A 37 15.79 14.52 0.44
C GLU A 37 15.37 15.50 1.56
N VAL A 38 14.43 15.07 2.37
CA VAL A 38 14.04 15.71 3.63
C VAL A 38 14.40 14.82 4.82
N LEU A 39 14.82 15.41 5.93
CA LEU A 39 14.93 14.72 7.21
C LEU A 39 13.61 14.89 7.96
N ILE A 40 12.99 13.78 8.28
CA ILE A 40 11.72 13.70 9.01
C ILE A 40 12.02 13.30 10.44
N ARG A 41 11.50 14.06 11.41
CA ARG A 41 11.32 13.55 12.78
C ARG A 41 10.03 12.74 12.79
N ILE A 42 10.16 11.42 12.91
CA ILE A 42 9.05 10.48 12.81
C ILE A 42 8.17 10.60 14.07
N ALA A 43 6.87 10.72 13.86
CA ALA A 43 5.86 10.68 14.90
C ALA A 43 5.27 9.29 15.06
N ALA A 44 5.11 8.57 13.95
CA ALA A 44 4.63 7.20 13.91
C ALA A 44 5.08 6.50 12.61
N ALA A 45 5.12 5.19 12.63
CA ALA A 45 5.35 4.33 11.48
C ALA A 45 4.18 3.36 11.30
N GLY A 46 3.78 3.10 10.06
CA GLY A 46 2.84 2.05 9.74
C GLY A 46 3.49 0.66 9.89
N VAL A 47 2.67 -0.34 10.21
CA VAL A 47 3.10 -1.74 10.30
C VAL A 47 2.49 -2.53 9.16
N ASN A 48 3.35 -3.02 8.28
CA ASN A 48 2.96 -3.71 7.07
C ASN A 48 3.31 -5.21 7.10
N ARG A 49 2.63 -5.99 6.26
CA ARG A 49 2.95 -7.42 6.13
C ARG A 49 4.38 -7.65 5.64
N ALA A 50 4.91 -6.75 4.82
CA ALA A 50 6.27 -6.78 4.33
C ALA A 50 7.28 -6.72 5.48
N ASP A 51 7.07 -5.89 6.51
CA ASP A 51 7.94 -5.79 7.69
C ASP A 51 7.99 -7.12 8.45
N CYS A 52 6.83 -7.78 8.58
CA CYS A 52 6.77 -9.12 9.17
C CYS A 52 7.54 -10.16 8.35
N LEU A 53 7.55 -10.04 7.03
CA LEU A 53 8.28 -10.93 6.15
C LEU A 53 9.78 -10.62 6.18
N GLN A 54 10.17 -9.35 6.22
CA GLN A 54 11.54 -8.90 6.40
C GLN A 54 12.12 -9.46 7.71
N ARG A 55 11.39 -9.28 8.81
CA ARG A 55 11.78 -9.84 10.11
C ARG A 55 12.02 -11.35 10.07
N THR A 56 11.26 -12.10 9.29
CA THR A 56 11.43 -13.56 9.14
C THR A 56 12.40 -13.97 8.03
N GLY A 57 13.13 -13.02 7.44
CA GLY A 57 14.09 -13.28 6.35
C GLY A 57 13.46 -13.67 5.02
N ARG A 58 12.15 -13.44 4.85
CA ARG A 58 11.39 -13.82 3.65
C ARG A 58 11.03 -12.65 2.73
N TYR A 59 11.56 -11.48 3.01
CA TYR A 59 11.41 -10.28 2.17
C TYR A 59 12.80 -9.74 1.85
N PRO A 60 13.35 -10.01 0.66
CA PRO A 60 14.65 -9.51 0.26
C PRO A 60 14.56 -7.99 0.04
N MET A 61 15.39 -7.25 0.76
CA MET A 61 15.51 -5.81 0.58
C MET A 61 16.25 -5.50 -0.72
N PRO A 62 15.93 -4.39 -1.40
CA PRO A 62 16.70 -3.91 -2.53
C PRO A 62 18.17 -3.71 -2.17
N SER A 63 19.07 -3.91 -3.13
CA SER A 63 20.49 -3.68 -2.91
C SER A 63 20.75 -2.23 -2.50
N GLY A 64 21.49 -2.01 -1.41
CA GLY A 64 21.80 -0.69 -0.87
C GLY A 64 20.72 -0.08 0.02
N ALA A 65 19.58 -0.76 0.23
CA ALA A 65 18.61 -0.33 1.22
C ALA A 65 19.14 -0.55 2.65
N SER A 66 18.65 0.25 3.58
CA SER A 66 18.92 0.09 5.01
C SER A 66 18.39 -1.26 5.52
N ASP A 67 19.01 -1.75 6.57
CA ASP A 67 18.58 -2.95 7.31
C ASP A 67 17.47 -2.65 8.34
N ILE A 68 17.21 -1.38 8.63
CA ILE A 68 16.15 -0.95 9.54
C ILE A 68 14.79 -1.12 8.84
N PRO A 69 13.81 -1.85 9.41
CA PRO A 69 12.51 -2.04 8.78
C PRO A 69 11.64 -0.79 8.80
N GLY A 70 10.47 -0.89 8.18
CA GLY A 70 9.45 0.16 8.12
C GLY A 70 9.36 0.80 6.75
N LEU A 71 8.22 0.58 6.06
CA LEU A 71 7.98 1.02 4.69
C LEU A 71 7.24 2.36 4.60
N GLU A 72 6.74 2.87 5.71
CA GLU A 72 5.99 4.12 5.75
C GLU A 72 6.11 4.78 7.12
N CYS A 73 6.01 6.10 7.12
CA CYS A 73 5.96 6.88 8.34
C CYS A 73 5.15 8.16 8.16
N SER A 74 4.91 8.83 9.28
CA SER A 74 4.50 10.23 9.33
C SER A 74 5.37 11.00 10.30
N GLY A 75 5.42 12.31 10.12
CA GLY A 75 6.23 13.14 11.00
C GLY A 75 6.27 14.59 10.58
N THR A 76 7.32 15.26 11.03
CA THR A 76 7.56 16.68 10.76
C THR A 76 8.93 16.86 10.12
N VAL A 77 9.01 17.67 9.07
CA VAL A 77 10.28 18.05 8.44
C VAL A 77 11.13 18.84 9.42
N VAL A 78 12.35 18.38 9.68
CA VAL A 78 13.30 19.06 10.58
C VAL A 78 14.54 19.59 9.87
N LYS A 79 14.82 19.09 8.65
CA LYS A 79 15.90 19.55 7.78
C LYS A 79 15.57 19.23 6.33
N THR A 80 16.01 20.05 5.40
CA THR A 80 15.91 19.79 3.96
C THR A 80 17.32 19.69 3.35
N GLY A 81 17.50 18.77 2.43
CA GLY A 81 18.67 18.71 1.57
C GLY A 81 18.63 19.80 0.49
N GLU A 82 19.68 19.90 -0.28
CA GLU A 82 19.72 20.79 -1.45
C GLU A 82 18.63 20.41 -2.47
N GLU A 83 18.19 21.40 -3.28
CA GLU A 83 17.17 21.25 -4.34
C GLU A 83 15.75 20.85 -3.83
N VAL A 84 15.48 20.86 -2.53
CA VAL A 84 14.13 20.69 -1.99
C VAL A 84 13.44 22.03 -1.89
N SER A 85 12.41 22.26 -2.71
CA SER A 85 11.63 23.51 -2.73
C SER A 85 10.18 23.33 -2.27
N GLN A 86 9.65 22.09 -2.31
CA GLN A 86 8.24 21.80 -2.00
C GLN A 86 7.97 21.55 -0.50
N TRP A 87 9.02 21.47 0.31
CA TRP A 87 8.91 21.21 1.76
C TRP A 87 9.69 22.25 2.57
N GLN A 88 9.13 22.62 3.72
CA GLN A 88 9.75 23.54 4.68
C GLN A 88 9.87 22.87 6.05
N ILE A 89 10.83 23.34 6.85
CA ILE A 89 10.97 22.90 8.24
C ILE A 89 9.68 23.24 9.00
N GLY A 90 9.12 22.24 9.68
CA GLY A 90 7.85 22.32 10.40
C GLY A 90 6.66 21.71 9.65
N ASP A 91 6.78 21.42 8.36
CA ASP A 91 5.72 20.79 7.60
C ASP A 91 5.39 19.39 8.14
N ARG A 92 4.09 19.10 8.23
CA ARG A 92 3.58 17.79 8.59
C ARG A 92 3.39 16.95 7.34
N LEU A 93 3.94 15.74 7.35
CA LEU A 93 3.89 14.86 6.21
C LEU A 93 3.73 13.39 6.59
N CYS A 94 3.38 12.58 5.62
CA CYS A 94 3.57 11.13 5.62
C CYS A 94 4.38 10.73 4.38
N ALA A 95 5.11 9.61 4.46
CA ALA A 95 6.02 9.20 3.40
C ALA A 95 6.00 7.69 3.18
N LEU A 96 6.07 7.29 1.89
CA LEU A 96 6.38 5.92 1.51
C LEU A 96 7.90 5.78 1.43
N MET A 97 8.40 4.69 1.99
CA MET A 97 9.83 4.47 2.16
C MET A 97 10.22 3.05 1.72
N VAL A 98 11.49 2.87 1.41
CA VAL A 98 12.04 1.52 1.16
C VAL A 98 12.38 0.84 2.49
N ALA A 99 12.79 1.61 3.49
CA ALA A 99 13.27 1.18 4.79
C ALA A 99 13.28 2.38 5.76
N ASP A 100 13.80 2.21 6.97
CA ASP A 100 14.03 3.23 7.99
C ASP A 100 12.79 3.81 8.68
N GLY A 101 11.59 3.28 8.42
CA GLY A 101 10.38 3.75 9.10
C GLY A 101 10.39 3.49 10.62
N TYR A 102 11.13 2.47 11.08
CA TYR A 102 11.21 2.14 12.51
C TYR A 102 12.40 2.83 13.19
N SER A 103 12.50 4.14 12.99
CA SER A 103 13.50 5.02 13.57
C SER A 103 12.87 6.32 14.10
N GLU A 104 13.62 7.11 14.88
CA GLU A 104 13.14 8.43 15.33
C GLU A 104 13.29 9.48 14.23
N TYR A 105 14.23 9.31 13.32
CA TYR A 105 14.50 10.20 12.18
C TYR A 105 14.80 9.38 10.93
N ALA A 106 14.30 9.82 9.79
CA ALA A 106 14.64 9.24 8.49
C ALA A 106 14.88 10.31 7.44
N ALA A 107 15.87 10.07 6.57
CA ALA A 107 16.08 10.85 5.36
C ALA A 107 15.31 10.20 4.20
N VAL A 108 14.39 10.95 3.59
CA VAL A 108 13.46 10.42 2.60
C VAL A 108 13.47 11.31 1.36
N PRO A 109 13.45 10.74 0.13
CA PRO A 109 13.27 11.55 -1.07
C PRO A 109 12.01 12.41 -0.98
N ALA A 110 12.16 13.71 -1.18
CA ALA A 110 11.09 14.68 -1.03
C ALA A 110 9.87 14.39 -1.93
N VAL A 111 10.10 13.72 -3.07
CA VAL A 111 9.05 13.28 -4.00
C VAL A 111 8.24 12.08 -3.52
N GLN A 112 8.69 11.38 -2.49
CA GLN A 112 7.97 10.26 -1.85
C GLN A 112 7.19 10.72 -0.61
N CYS A 113 7.18 12.01 -0.32
CA CYS A 113 6.46 12.62 0.78
C CYS A 113 5.14 13.22 0.30
N LEU A 114 4.09 13.04 1.10
CA LEU A 114 2.76 13.60 0.92
C LEU A 114 2.41 14.47 2.14
N PRO A 115 1.71 15.60 1.98
CA PRO A 115 1.23 16.35 3.13
C PRO A 115 0.30 15.47 3.98
N ALA A 116 0.50 15.46 5.28
CA ALA A 116 -0.43 14.81 6.19
C ALA A 116 -1.77 15.56 6.14
N PRO A 117 -2.92 14.86 5.98
CA PRO A 117 -4.22 15.52 5.93
C PRO A 117 -4.46 16.33 7.22
N GLU A 118 -5.02 17.53 7.11
CA GLU A 118 -5.17 18.47 8.25
C GLU A 118 -5.97 17.87 9.42
N ASN A 119 -7.02 17.12 9.09
CA ASN A 119 -7.93 16.54 10.09
C ASN A 119 -7.52 15.13 10.55
N VAL A 120 -6.34 14.65 10.14
CA VAL A 120 -5.81 13.33 10.51
C VAL A 120 -4.62 13.53 11.46
N SER A 121 -4.57 12.76 12.54
CA SER A 121 -3.42 12.76 13.43
C SER A 121 -2.18 12.24 12.70
N LEU A 122 -0.98 12.66 13.12
CA LEU A 122 0.23 12.06 12.54
C LEU A 122 0.31 10.55 12.78
N VAL A 123 -0.25 10.07 13.91
CA VAL A 123 -0.30 8.63 14.19
C VAL A 123 -1.12 7.89 13.14
N ASP A 124 -2.30 8.41 12.80
CA ASP A 124 -3.17 7.78 11.80
C ASP A 124 -2.63 7.98 10.38
N ALA A 125 -2.04 9.14 10.09
CA ALA A 125 -1.43 9.43 8.79
C ALA A 125 -0.25 8.50 8.44
N ALA A 126 0.40 7.89 9.44
CA ALA A 126 1.50 6.97 9.22
C ALA A 126 1.11 5.70 8.45
N GLY A 127 -0.17 5.30 8.48
CA GLY A 127 -0.67 4.11 7.77
C GLY A 127 -1.26 4.39 6.38
N LEU A 128 -1.17 5.63 5.88
CA LEU A 128 -1.74 5.99 4.58
C LEU A 128 -0.83 5.65 3.39
N PRO A 129 0.48 5.95 3.41
CA PRO A 129 1.30 5.92 2.20
C PRO A 129 1.33 4.55 1.50
N GLU A 130 1.57 3.47 2.21
CA GLU A 130 1.68 2.12 1.63
C GLU A 130 0.35 1.64 1.04
N THR A 131 -0.73 1.78 1.79
CA THR A 131 -2.03 1.25 1.37
C THR A 131 -2.64 2.07 0.23
N PHE A 132 -2.58 3.40 0.32
CA PHE A 132 -3.13 4.29 -0.70
C PHE A 132 -2.34 4.22 -2.00
N SER A 133 -1.01 4.25 -1.94
CA SER A 133 -0.17 4.13 -3.15
C SER A 133 -0.35 2.78 -3.83
N THR A 134 -0.42 1.70 -3.05
CA THR A 134 -0.66 0.35 -3.58
C THR A 134 -2.01 0.27 -4.28
N VAL A 135 -3.08 0.77 -3.66
CA VAL A 135 -4.42 0.74 -4.26
C VAL A 135 -4.49 1.66 -5.47
N TRP A 136 -3.98 2.90 -5.36
CA TRP A 136 -4.01 3.87 -6.45
C TRP A 136 -3.32 3.33 -7.70
N THR A 137 -2.06 2.92 -7.56
CA THR A 137 -1.28 2.42 -8.69
C THR A 137 -1.93 1.19 -9.34
N ASN A 138 -2.44 0.26 -8.54
CA ASN A 138 -2.96 -0.99 -9.10
C ASN A 138 -4.41 -0.85 -9.60
N VAL A 139 -5.28 -0.22 -8.83
CA VAL A 139 -6.73 -0.18 -9.16
C VAL A 139 -7.03 0.94 -10.16
N PHE A 140 -6.48 2.14 -9.96
CA PHE A 140 -6.84 3.30 -10.78
C PHE A 140 -5.90 3.51 -11.96
N GLU A 141 -4.60 3.38 -11.80
CA GLU A 141 -3.68 3.60 -12.92
C GLU A 141 -3.57 2.39 -13.84
N ARG A 142 -3.40 1.21 -13.27
CA ARG A 142 -3.17 -0.02 -14.04
C ARG A 142 -4.47 -0.68 -14.48
N MET A 143 -5.39 -0.95 -13.56
CA MET A 143 -6.70 -1.52 -13.90
C MET A 143 -7.64 -0.49 -14.51
N ARG A 144 -7.41 0.81 -14.27
CA ARG A 144 -8.22 1.91 -14.77
C ARG A 144 -9.69 1.75 -14.40
N LEU A 145 -9.95 1.40 -13.14
CA LEU A 145 -11.30 1.31 -12.61
C LEU A 145 -12.03 2.65 -12.81
N ARG A 146 -13.28 2.58 -13.27
CA ARG A 146 -14.10 3.75 -13.59
C ARG A 146 -15.38 3.76 -12.76
N SER A 147 -15.97 4.93 -12.63
CA SER A 147 -17.30 5.10 -12.06
C SER A 147 -18.33 4.18 -12.75
N GLY A 148 -19.19 3.58 -11.96
CA GLY A 148 -20.22 2.63 -12.42
C GLY A 148 -19.73 1.20 -12.66
N GLU A 149 -18.43 0.95 -12.71
CA GLU A 149 -17.88 -0.40 -12.85
C GLU A 149 -18.00 -1.19 -11.55
N VAL A 150 -17.94 -2.51 -11.68
CA VAL A 150 -18.02 -3.46 -10.56
C VAL A 150 -16.61 -3.96 -10.23
N PHE A 151 -16.19 -3.67 -9.02
CA PHE A 151 -14.88 -4.02 -8.48
C PHE A 151 -15.02 -5.10 -7.39
N LEU A 152 -14.20 -6.13 -7.46
CA LEU A 152 -14.09 -7.17 -6.41
C LEU A 152 -12.74 -7.02 -5.70
N VAL A 153 -12.78 -6.89 -4.37
CA VAL A 153 -11.58 -6.95 -3.53
C VAL A 153 -11.59 -8.20 -2.66
N GLN A 154 -10.56 -9.01 -2.77
CA GLN A 154 -10.36 -10.17 -1.90
C GLN A 154 -9.57 -9.78 -0.65
N GLY A 155 -10.05 -10.21 0.52
CA GLY A 155 -9.46 -9.81 1.80
C GLY A 155 -9.83 -8.38 2.22
N GLY A 156 -11.12 -8.04 2.14
CA GLY A 156 -11.67 -6.70 2.35
C GLY A 156 -11.35 -6.03 3.68
N THR A 157 -11.01 -6.80 4.73
CA THR A 157 -10.63 -6.25 6.05
C THR A 157 -9.11 -6.10 6.25
N SER A 158 -8.29 -6.33 5.22
CA SER A 158 -6.86 -5.95 5.27
C SER A 158 -6.71 -4.44 5.07
N GLY A 159 -5.59 -3.84 5.47
CA GLY A 159 -5.31 -2.42 5.20
C GLY A 159 -5.51 -2.05 3.73
N ILE A 160 -4.95 -2.84 2.81
CA ILE A 160 -5.19 -2.70 1.36
C ILE A 160 -6.67 -2.86 1.01
N GLY A 161 -7.36 -3.85 1.61
CA GLY A 161 -8.78 -4.11 1.33
C GLY A 161 -9.68 -2.95 1.76
N ILE A 162 -9.50 -2.42 2.95
CA ILE A 162 -10.25 -1.27 3.48
C ILE A 162 -10.03 -0.05 2.59
N THR A 163 -8.78 0.27 2.29
CA THR A 163 -8.41 1.39 1.41
C THR A 163 -9.02 1.21 0.01
N ALA A 164 -8.99 -0.01 -0.54
CA ALA A 164 -9.56 -0.31 -1.85
C ALA A 164 -11.08 -0.13 -1.88
N ILE A 165 -11.79 -0.57 -0.83
CA ILE A 165 -13.25 -0.36 -0.70
C ILE A 165 -13.55 1.13 -0.69
N GLN A 166 -12.91 1.89 0.21
CA GLN A 166 -13.17 3.30 0.39
C GLN A 166 -12.86 4.13 -0.86
N LEU A 167 -11.69 3.93 -1.47
CA LEU A 167 -11.32 4.64 -2.70
C LEU A 167 -12.25 4.28 -3.86
N ALA A 168 -12.51 2.99 -4.10
CA ALA A 168 -13.40 2.58 -5.18
C ALA A 168 -14.82 3.18 -5.02
N LYS A 169 -15.34 3.23 -3.80
CA LYS A 169 -16.63 3.89 -3.52
C LYS A 169 -16.56 5.40 -3.74
N ALA A 170 -15.51 6.07 -3.28
CA ALA A 170 -15.32 7.50 -3.48
C ALA A 170 -15.27 7.88 -4.97
N PHE A 171 -14.71 7.00 -5.81
CA PHE A 171 -14.66 7.17 -7.27
C PHE A 171 -15.89 6.58 -8.02
N GLY A 172 -16.95 6.24 -7.29
CA GLY A 172 -18.25 5.86 -7.87
C GLY A 172 -18.34 4.43 -8.40
N ALA A 173 -17.43 3.54 -8.05
CA ALA A 173 -17.54 2.13 -8.41
C ALA A 173 -18.52 1.38 -7.47
N LYS A 174 -19.02 0.25 -7.94
CA LYS A 174 -19.73 -0.74 -7.12
C LYS A 174 -18.73 -1.74 -6.59
N VAL A 175 -18.77 -2.03 -5.29
CA VAL A 175 -17.73 -2.80 -4.63
C VAL A 175 -18.27 -4.08 -4.00
N LEU A 176 -17.72 -5.22 -4.41
CA LEU A 176 -17.85 -6.48 -3.73
C LEU A 176 -16.57 -6.76 -2.93
N ALA A 177 -16.70 -7.22 -1.69
CA ALA A 177 -15.57 -7.58 -0.86
C ALA A 177 -15.69 -9.01 -0.34
N THR A 178 -14.58 -9.75 -0.26
CA THR A 178 -14.60 -11.05 0.40
C THR A 178 -13.91 -10.99 1.76
N ALA A 179 -14.43 -11.74 2.72
CA ALA A 179 -13.87 -11.91 4.05
C ALA A 179 -14.09 -13.33 4.59
N GLY A 180 -13.41 -13.70 5.68
CA GLY A 180 -13.44 -15.07 6.18
C GLY A 180 -14.39 -15.31 7.38
N THR A 181 -15.13 -14.30 7.84
CA THR A 181 -16.16 -14.41 8.89
C THR A 181 -17.26 -13.39 8.65
N ASP A 182 -18.46 -13.64 9.19
CA ASP A 182 -19.59 -12.71 9.05
C ASP A 182 -19.33 -11.36 9.74
N GLU A 183 -18.57 -11.34 10.84
CA GLU A 183 -18.13 -10.11 11.50
C GLU A 183 -17.26 -9.28 10.55
N LYS A 184 -16.29 -9.90 9.89
CA LYS A 184 -15.46 -9.22 8.90
C LYS A 184 -16.23 -8.77 7.67
N CYS A 185 -17.28 -9.52 7.27
CA CYS A 185 -18.18 -9.08 6.21
C CYS A 185 -18.95 -7.82 6.62
N ARG A 186 -19.46 -7.76 7.84
CA ARG A 186 -20.10 -6.54 8.37
C ARG A 186 -19.14 -5.35 8.31
N ALA A 187 -17.91 -5.52 8.78
CA ALA A 187 -16.90 -4.47 8.69
C ALA A 187 -16.66 -4.00 7.24
N CYS A 188 -16.63 -4.91 6.25
CA CYS A 188 -16.54 -4.51 4.85
C CYS A 188 -17.72 -3.63 4.39
N LEU A 189 -18.95 -3.95 4.83
CA LEU A 189 -20.14 -3.14 4.54
C LEU A 189 -20.04 -1.77 5.23
N ASP A 190 -19.58 -1.72 6.47
CA ASP A 190 -19.38 -0.47 7.21
C ASP A 190 -18.35 0.44 6.53
N TYR A 191 -17.34 -0.13 5.88
CA TYR A 191 -16.38 0.62 5.05
C TYR A 191 -16.92 1.01 3.66
N GLY A 192 -18.14 0.62 3.33
CA GLY A 192 -18.84 1.06 2.12
C GLY A 192 -18.93 0.03 0.99
N ALA A 193 -18.56 -1.24 1.20
CA ALA A 193 -18.81 -2.27 0.20
C ALA A 193 -20.32 -2.44 -0.06
N ASP A 194 -20.73 -2.63 -1.31
CA ASP A 194 -22.13 -2.88 -1.67
C ASP A 194 -22.54 -4.32 -1.31
N VAL A 195 -21.60 -5.26 -1.40
CA VAL A 195 -21.80 -6.66 -1.04
C VAL A 195 -20.54 -7.17 -0.34
N ALA A 196 -20.73 -7.87 0.77
CA ALA A 196 -19.67 -8.59 1.46
C ALA A 196 -19.94 -10.09 1.48
N ILE A 197 -18.94 -10.88 1.11
CA ILE A 197 -19.08 -12.31 0.84
C ILE A 197 -18.19 -13.09 1.82
N ASN A 198 -18.81 -13.92 2.65
CA ASN A 198 -18.06 -14.85 3.49
C ASN A 198 -17.62 -16.05 2.63
N TYR A 199 -16.38 -16.04 2.17
CA TYR A 199 -15.84 -17.08 1.27
C TYR A 199 -15.77 -18.49 1.89
N ARG A 200 -16.05 -18.62 3.20
CA ARG A 200 -16.13 -19.93 3.86
C ARG A 200 -17.50 -20.60 3.72
N THR A 201 -18.54 -19.80 3.53
CA THR A 201 -19.94 -20.26 3.48
C THR A 201 -20.64 -19.91 2.19
N GLN A 202 -20.09 -19.03 1.36
CA GLN A 202 -20.66 -18.53 0.12
C GLN A 202 -19.70 -18.69 -1.05
N ASP A 203 -20.22 -19.00 -2.24
CA ASP A 203 -19.46 -18.98 -3.48
C ASP A 203 -19.43 -17.55 -4.03
N PHE A 204 -18.27 -16.88 -3.93
CA PHE A 204 -18.10 -15.51 -4.41
C PHE A 204 -18.28 -15.38 -5.93
N LEU A 205 -18.07 -16.47 -6.70
CA LEU A 205 -18.31 -16.50 -8.14
C LEU A 205 -19.82 -16.39 -8.44
N GLN A 206 -20.62 -17.16 -7.73
CA GLN A 206 -22.07 -17.12 -7.89
C GLN A 206 -22.62 -15.75 -7.48
N VAL A 207 -22.28 -15.28 -6.27
CA VAL A 207 -22.73 -13.99 -5.75
C VAL A 207 -22.33 -12.83 -6.70
N GLY A 208 -21.11 -12.84 -7.19
CA GLY A 208 -20.65 -11.80 -8.12
C GLY A 208 -21.36 -11.86 -9.49
N LYS A 209 -21.67 -13.03 -10.00
CA LYS A 209 -22.47 -13.17 -11.23
C LYS A 209 -23.91 -12.70 -11.02
N GLU A 210 -24.54 -13.07 -9.92
CA GLU A 210 -25.89 -12.59 -9.58
C GLU A 210 -25.94 -11.07 -9.47
N PHE A 211 -24.98 -10.49 -8.73
CA PHE A 211 -24.88 -9.03 -8.58
C PHE A 211 -24.72 -8.29 -9.91
N THR A 212 -24.02 -8.90 -10.86
CA THR A 212 -23.73 -8.29 -12.16
C THR A 212 -24.70 -8.71 -13.28
N GLY A 213 -25.76 -9.46 -12.97
CA GLY A 213 -26.69 -10.02 -13.96
C GLY A 213 -26.01 -10.96 -14.96
N GLY A 214 -25.00 -11.71 -14.53
CA GLY A 214 -24.24 -12.65 -15.36
C GLY A 214 -23.05 -12.04 -16.12
N ARG A 215 -22.90 -10.70 -16.13
CA ARG A 215 -21.84 -10.00 -16.87
C ARG A 215 -20.43 -10.25 -16.30
N GLY A 216 -20.34 -10.46 -15.00
CA GLY A 216 -19.09 -10.55 -14.26
C GLY A 216 -18.56 -9.17 -13.81
N VAL A 217 -17.48 -9.18 -13.04
CA VAL A 217 -16.86 -7.97 -12.49
C VAL A 217 -15.84 -7.36 -13.44
N ASP A 218 -15.66 -6.04 -13.38
CA ASP A 218 -14.80 -5.29 -14.30
C ASP A 218 -13.33 -5.26 -13.84
N ALA A 219 -13.08 -5.32 -12.52
CA ALA A 219 -11.74 -5.34 -11.96
C ALA A 219 -11.71 -6.19 -10.68
N ILE A 220 -10.56 -6.82 -10.41
CA ILE A 220 -10.35 -7.65 -9.21
C ILE A 220 -9.01 -7.33 -8.60
N LEU A 221 -9.02 -6.96 -7.32
CA LEU A 221 -7.81 -6.89 -6.49
C LEU A 221 -7.74 -8.14 -5.62
N ASP A 222 -6.83 -9.06 -5.96
CA ASP A 222 -6.59 -10.27 -5.18
C ASP A 222 -5.37 -10.08 -4.26
N ASN A 223 -5.64 -9.85 -3.00
CA ASN A 223 -4.63 -9.67 -1.96
C ASN A 223 -4.50 -10.89 -1.02
N GLY A 224 -5.12 -12.01 -1.36
CA GLY A 224 -5.40 -13.09 -0.42
C GLY A 224 -4.51 -14.32 -0.47
N ARG A 225 -3.92 -14.72 -1.60
CA ARG A 225 -3.24 -16.02 -1.73
C ARG A 225 -2.04 -15.99 -2.68
N ARG A 226 -1.15 -17.02 -2.54
CA ARG A 226 0.01 -17.27 -3.42
C ARG A 226 -0.40 -17.55 -4.86
N GLU A 227 -1.54 -18.16 -5.07
CA GLU A 227 -2.06 -18.51 -6.38
C GLU A 227 -3.47 -17.94 -6.55
N LEU A 228 -3.73 -17.50 -7.75
CA LEU A 228 -5.06 -17.05 -8.14
C LEU A 228 -6.05 -18.17 -7.92
N HIS A 229 -7.09 -17.90 -7.16
CA HIS A 229 -8.17 -18.85 -7.08
C HIS A 229 -8.76 -19.06 -8.49
N PRO A 230 -8.89 -20.29 -9.00
CA PRO A 230 -9.40 -20.53 -10.37
C PRO A 230 -10.76 -19.87 -10.64
N ALA A 231 -11.57 -19.67 -9.62
CA ALA A 231 -12.85 -18.96 -9.71
C ALA A 231 -12.67 -17.45 -9.96
N THR A 232 -11.54 -16.85 -9.56
CA THR A 232 -11.28 -15.42 -9.78
C THR A 232 -11.23 -15.08 -11.28
N ALA A 233 -10.61 -15.93 -12.08
CA ALA A 233 -10.59 -15.76 -13.54
C ALA A 233 -11.97 -15.97 -14.20
N ARG A 234 -12.84 -16.77 -13.57
CA ARG A 234 -14.18 -17.12 -14.09
C ARG A 234 -15.26 -16.08 -13.77
N ILE A 235 -15.00 -15.17 -12.82
CA ILE A 235 -15.94 -14.08 -12.47
C ILE A 235 -15.73 -12.83 -13.32
N ALA A 236 -14.68 -12.80 -14.11
CA ALA A 236 -14.32 -11.66 -14.95
C ALA A 236 -15.37 -11.31 -15.99
N GLY A 237 -15.64 -10.02 -16.14
CA GLY A 237 -16.47 -9.48 -17.22
C GLY A 237 -15.72 -9.37 -18.56
N PRO A 238 -16.36 -8.81 -19.59
CA PRO A 238 -15.84 -8.78 -20.96
C PRO A 238 -14.49 -8.10 -21.16
N ARG A 239 -14.11 -7.15 -20.28
CA ARG A 239 -12.80 -6.49 -20.32
C ARG A 239 -11.69 -7.31 -19.65
N GLY A 240 -12.05 -8.44 -19.04
CA GLY A 240 -11.15 -9.24 -18.26
C GLY A 240 -10.70 -8.51 -16.97
N PRO A 241 -10.51 -9.20 -15.85
CA PRO A 241 -10.01 -8.55 -14.66
C PRO A 241 -8.54 -8.23 -14.84
N ALA A 242 -8.16 -7.02 -14.54
CA ALA A 242 -6.80 -6.79 -14.15
C ALA A 242 -6.62 -7.35 -12.74
N LEU A 243 -5.59 -8.11 -12.53
CA LEU A 243 -5.41 -8.91 -11.34
C LEU A 243 -4.09 -8.56 -10.69
N LEU A 244 -4.12 -8.24 -9.42
CA LEU A 244 -2.94 -8.15 -8.59
C LEU A 244 -2.94 -9.30 -7.60
N CYS A 245 -1.96 -10.20 -7.74
CA CYS A 245 -1.58 -11.10 -6.66
C CYS A 245 -0.45 -10.47 -5.88
N ARG A 246 -0.54 -10.53 -4.58
CA ARG A 246 0.53 -10.13 -3.67
C ARG A 246 1.78 -10.96 -3.96
N PRO A 247 2.95 -10.37 -4.23
CA PRO A 247 4.19 -11.12 -4.26
C PRO A 247 4.47 -11.61 -2.83
N ASP A 248 4.46 -12.91 -2.61
CA ASP A 248 5.16 -13.46 -1.46
C ASP A 248 6.65 -13.20 -1.70
N ALA A 249 7.19 -12.31 -0.88
CA ALA A 249 8.62 -12.09 -0.83
C ALA A 249 9.32 -13.43 -0.60
N GLY A 250 10.16 -13.83 -1.53
CA GLY A 250 11.01 -15.00 -1.35
C GLY A 250 11.10 -15.98 -2.51
N HIS A 251 10.59 -15.67 -3.68
CA HIS A 251 10.91 -16.46 -4.87
C HIS A 251 11.78 -15.65 -5.84
N GLN A 252 13.07 -15.90 -5.80
CA GLN A 252 13.95 -15.84 -6.97
C GLN A 252 13.50 -16.92 -7.97
N GLY A 253 12.28 -16.83 -8.41
CA GLY A 253 11.72 -17.69 -9.42
C GLY A 253 10.97 -16.78 -10.38
N ARG A 254 11.44 -16.73 -11.64
CA ARG A 254 10.70 -16.14 -12.75
C ARG A 254 9.36 -16.87 -12.90
N GLY A 255 8.44 -16.62 -11.99
CA GLY A 255 7.06 -17.05 -12.07
C GLY A 255 6.40 -16.31 -13.23
N ARG A 256 6.38 -16.92 -14.39
CA ARG A 256 5.56 -16.48 -15.51
C ARG A 256 4.10 -16.67 -15.10
N PHE A 257 3.46 -15.65 -14.53
CA PHE A 257 2.02 -15.61 -14.47
C PHE A 257 1.49 -15.38 -15.88
N ARG A 258 1.17 -16.46 -16.56
CA ARG A 258 0.29 -16.42 -17.73
C ARG A 258 -1.13 -16.33 -17.21
N ALA A 259 -1.68 -15.12 -17.10
CA ALA A 259 -3.12 -14.98 -17.21
C ALA A 259 -3.48 -15.50 -18.61
N ARG A 260 -4.09 -16.67 -18.67
CA ARG A 260 -4.73 -17.15 -19.90
C ARG A 260 -6.03 -16.37 -20.08
N THR A 261 -5.91 -15.12 -20.51
CA THR A 261 -6.94 -14.47 -21.28
C THR A 261 -6.43 -14.47 -22.71
N ALA A 262 -7.17 -15.10 -23.58
CA ALA A 262 -6.79 -15.36 -24.97
C ALA A 262 -6.70 -14.10 -25.84
N GLN A 263 -6.44 -12.90 -25.30
CA GLN A 263 -6.28 -11.66 -26.08
C GLN A 263 -5.80 -10.45 -25.29
N ALA A 264 -5.01 -10.59 -24.21
CA ALA A 264 -4.37 -9.44 -23.57
C ALA A 264 -2.94 -9.27 -24.09
N PRO A 265 -2.56 -8.08 -24.61
CA PRO A 265 -1.19 -7.84 -25.05
C PRO A 265 -0.22 -7.85 -23.86
N ASP A 266 1.03 -8.26 -24.13
CA ASP A 266 2.17 -8.51 -23.22
C ASP A 266 2.57 -7.39 -22.22
N ARG A 267 1.68 -6.49 -21.82
CA ARG A 267 1.97 -5.28 -21.05
C ARG A 267 1.85 -5.41 -19.53
N TYR A 268 1.52 -6.57 -19.00
CA TYR A 268 1.27 -6.72 -17.53
C TYR A 268 2.23 -7.72 -16.89
N ARG A 269 3.53 -7.46 -17.01
CA ARG A 269 4.55 -8.11 -16.20
C ARG A 269 4.83 -7.24 -14.97
N PHE A 270 4.59 -7.78 -13.79
CA PHE A 270 4.87 -7.10 -12.54
C PHE A 270 6.06 -7.71 -11.82
N ASP A 271 7.09 -6.90 -11.68
CA ASP A 271 8.13 -7.02 -10.69
C ASP A 271 7.96 -5.81 -9.74
N LEU A 272 7.19 -5.99 -8.66
CA LEU A 272 6.84 -4.90 -7.75
C LEU A 272 8.07 -4.35 -6.98
N ALA A 273 9.11 -5.16 -6.82
CA ALA A 273 10.28 -4.77 -6.03
C ALA A 273 11.29 -3.89 -6.78
N LEU A 274 11.33 -3.94 -8.10
CA LEU A 274 12.40 -3.28 -8.88
C LEU A 274 11.93 -2.07 -9.72
N THR A 275 10.63 -1.88 -9.88
CA THR A 275 10.07 -0.77 -10.67
C THR A 275 9.77 0.46 -9.83
N GLN A 276 9.77 0.35 -8.51
CA GLN A 276 9.40 1.42 -7.59
C GLN A 276 10.32 2.64 -7.69
N HIS A 277 11.63 2.47 -7.84
CA HIS A 277 12.58 3.59 -7.77
C HIS A 277 12.55 4.62 -8.92
N ARG A 278 11.92 4.35 -10.07
CA ARG A 278 11.94 5.27 -11.22
C ARG A 278 10.59 5.88 -11.63
N ARG A 279 9.47 5.41 -11.09
CA ARG A 279 8.12 5.87 -11.48
C ARG A 279 7.31 6.48 -10.36
N GLU A 280 7.72 6.32 -9.13
CA GLU A 280 6.93 6.68 -7.94
C GLU A 280 6.77 8.19 -7.75
N GLY A 281 7.75 9.00 -8.10
CA GLY A 281 7.68 10.46 -7.97
C GLY A 281 6.56 11.15 -8.77
N GLY A 282 6.09 10.54 -9.87
CA GLY A 282 4.98 11.06 -10.68
C GLY A 282 3.60 10.64 -10.16
N ASP A 283 3.53 9.45 -9.59
CA ASP A 283 2.26 8.84 -9.16
C ASP A 283 1.73 9.47 -7.86
N TYR A 284 2.62 9.86 -6.95
CA TYR A 284 2.24 10.46 -5.66
C TYR A 284 1.59 11.84 -5.79
N ARG A 285 2.05 12.67 -6.72
CA ARG A 285 1.42 13.98 -6.96
C ARG A 285 -0.03 13.87 -7.43
N ARG A 286 -0.38 12.75 -8.04
CA ARG A 286 -1.75 12.49 -8.53
C ARG A 286 -2.69 12.03 -7.42
N VAL A 287 -2.16 11.28 -6.44
CA VAL A 287 -2.92 10.89 -5.24
C VAL A 287 -3.30 12.09 -4.39
N GLU A 288 -2.40 13.09 -4.29
CA GLU A 288 -2.60 14.31 -3.52
C GLU A 288 -3.81 15.14 -3.97
N GLY A 289 -4.06 15.22 -5.30
CA GLY A 289 -5.17 16.02 -5.82
C GLY A 289 -6.55 15.38 -5.71
N GLU A 290 -6.64 14.07 -5.73
CA GLU A 290 -7.92 13.38 -5.91
C GLU A 290 -8.27 12.43 -4.74
N GLY A 291 -7.32 11.66 -4.24
CA GLY A 291 -7.59 10.63 -3.22
C GLY A 291 -7.70 11.17 -1.80
N LEU A 292 -6.83 12.10 -1.42
CA LEU A 292 -6.80 12.65 -0.05
C LEU A 292 -7.87 13.72 0.18
N ALA A 293 -8.32 14.43 -0.86
CA ALA A 293 -9.42 15.40 -0.74
C ALA A 293 -10.74 14.76 -0.29
N SER A 294 -10.95 13.47 -0.57
CA SER A 294 -12.15 12.76 -0.13
C SER A 294 -12.14 12.37 1.36
N LEU A 295 -10.97 12.40 2.03
CA LEU A 295 -10.84 12.09 3.45
C LEU A 295 -11.00 13.33 4.36
N GLY A 296 -10.82 14.55 3.83
CA GLY A 296 -10.98 15.81 4.58
C GLY A 296 -12.43 16.26 4.81
N GLY A 297 -13.40 15.53 4.30
CA GLY A 297 -14.83 15.91 4.33
C GLY A 297 -15.73 15.12 5.27
N ARG A 298 -15.21 14.37 6.23
CA ARG A 298 -16.03 13.66 7.22
C ARG A 298 -15.44 13.76 8.62
#